data_eed7706551926c10a55b73519909c454
#
_entry.id   eed7706551926c10a55b73519909c454
#
_cell.length_a   1.000
_cell.length_b   1.000
_cell.length_c   1.000
_cell.angle_alpha   90.00
_cell.angle_beta   90.00
_cell.angle_gamma   90.00
#
_symmetry.space_group_name_H-M   'P 1'
#
loop_
_entity.id
_entity.type
_entity.pdbx_description
1 polymer ?
#
loop_
_entity_poly.entity_id
_entity_poly.type
_entity_poly.pdbx_seq_one_letter_code
_entity_poly.pdbx_strand_id
1 'polypeptide(L)'
;PEDIIRLASYNIRTKGDKGDKAWEVRLNALVDVVRRNKFDMFAIQEGRTSQLKDMMILNEYSYIGRDRDGDNKGEHCAIYYKKDRFKVLKHGDFWYSETPDIPSYGWGARCRRICTWGYFKDLRSGKKFYVFNSHTDHEATEARRQSSFMLLEQVRKIAKGRPTFCTGDFNATPDEEP
;
A
#
# COMPACT_ATOMS: atom_id res chain seq x y z
N PRO A 1 21.52 -6.91 13.22
CA PRO A 1 21.92 -7.64 12.03
C PRO A 1 21.65 -6.80 10.79
N GLU A 2 22.61 -6.66 9.90
CA GLU A 2 22.53 -5.82 8.69
C GLU A 2 21.50 -6.30 7.66
N ASP A 3 21.01 -7.52 7.81
CA ASP A 3 20.10 -8.19 6.87
C ASP A 3 18.61 -8.10 7.23
N ILE A 4 18.25 -7.45 8.32
CA ILE A 4 16.83 -7.29 8.70
C ILE A 4 16.20 -6.15 7.91
N ILE A 5 15.03 -6.40 7.32
CA ILE A 5 14.17 -5.39 6.70
C ILE A 5 12.98 -5.15 7.64
N ARG A 6 12.79 -3.90 8.05
CA ARG A 6 11.62 -3.47 8.80
C ARG A 6 10.57 -2.95 7.84
N LEU A 7 9.56 -3.77 7.59
CA LEU A 7 8.41 -3.45 6.76
C LEU A 7 7.18 -3.23 7.64
N ALA A 8 6.52 -2.10 7.48
CA ALA A 8 5.27 -1.78 8.17
C ALA A 8 4.09 -1.65 7.22
N SER A 9 2.88 -1.93 7.71
CA SER A 9 1.60 -1.57 7.07
C SER A 9 0.92 -0.51 7.93
N TYR A 10 0.44 0.58 7.32
CA TYR A 10 -0.04 1.74 8.05
C TYR A 10 -1.18 2.45 7.32
N ASN A 11 -2.43 2.23 7.75
CA ASN A 11 -3.53 3.07 7.31
C ASN A 11 -3.36 4.47 7.92
N ILE A 12 -3.02 5.45 7.10
CA ILE A 12 -2.76 6.82 7.54
C ILE A 12 -4.01 7.67 7.68
N ARG A 13 -5.18 7.12 7.35
CA ARG A 13 -6.48 7.77 7.32
C ARG A 13 -6.51 9.00 6.41
N THR A 14 -7.47 9.03 5.51
CA THR A 14 -7.67 10.15 4.58
C THR A 14 -7.89 11.47 5.34
N LYS A 15 -7.48 12.56 4.74
CA LYS A 15 -7.68 13.89 5.33
C LYS A 15 -9.15 14.31 5.29
N GLY A 16 -9.57 15.13 6.22
CA GLY A 16 -10.93 15.64 6.35
C GLY A 16 -11.36 15.83 7.79
N ASP A 17 -10.69 15.18 8.73
CA ASP A 17 -10.90 15.38 10.16
C ASP A 17 -10.41 16.76 10.61
N LYS A 18 -10.96 17.25 11.74
CA LYS A 18 -10.65 18.53 12.37
C LYS A 18 -10.09 18.32 13.78
N GLY A 19 -9.53 19.39 14.35
CA GLY A 19 -8.97 19.40 15.71
C GLY A 19 -7.79 18.43 15.84
N ASP A 20 -7.73 17.69 16.93
CA ASP A 20 -6.62 16.77 17.24
C ASP A 20 -6.46 15.63 16.23
N LYS A 21 -7.47 15.38 15.42
CA LYS A 21 -7.46 14.38 14.34
C LYS A 21 -7.14 14.96 12.97
N ALA A 22 -6.91 16.27 12.87
CA ALA A 22 -6.57 16.92 11.62
C ALA A 22 -5.29 16.30 11.01
N TRP A 23 -5.22 16.29 9.68
CA TRP A 23 -4.08 15.70 8.98
C TRP A 23 -2.74 16.32 9.38
N GLU A 24 -2.69 17.62 9.56
CA GLU A 24 -1.48 18.36 9.93
C GLU A 24 -0.91 17.90 11.28
N VAL A 25 -1.79 17.58 12.23
CA VAL A 25 -1.40 16.99 13.54
C VAL A 25 -0.90 15.57 13.36
N ARG A 26 -1.65 14.75 12.62
CA ARG A 26 -1.31 13.35 12.36
C ARG A 26 -0.03 13.17 11.55
N LEU A 27 0.26 14.10 10.63
CA LEU A 27 1.50 14.05 9.84
C LEU A 27 2.74 14.05 10.73
N ASN A 28 2.78 14.91 11.74
CA ASN A 28 3.90 14.98 12.67
C ASN A 28 4.07 13.65 13.43
N ALA A 29 2.97 13.09 13.92
CA ALA A 29 2.98 11.79 14.60
C ALA A 29 3.42 10.65 13.66
N LEU A 30 2.96 10.67 12.41
CA LEU A 30 3.36 9.69 11.39
C LEU A 30 4.88 9.75 11.12
N VAL A 31 5.41 10.94 10.91
CA VAL A 31 6.86 11.16 10.69
C VAL A 31 7.66 10.63 11.88
N ASP A 32 7.22 10.93 13.09
CA ASP A 32 7.84 10.41 14.31
C ASP A 32 7.82 8.88 14.39
N VAL A 33 6.68 8.25 14.11
CA VAL A 33 6.54 6.79 14.11
C VAL A 33 7.50 6.17 13.09
N VAL A 34 7.53 6.69 11.87
CA VAL A 34 8.41 6.16 10.80
C VAL A 34 9.88 6.25 11.21
N ARG A 35 10.30 7.40 11.73
CA ARG A 35 11.71 7.64 12.08
C ARG A 35 12.15 6.89 13.33
N ARG A 36 11.34 6.88 14.40
CA ARG A 36 11.66 6.16 15.65
C ARG A 36 11.77 4.66 15.44
N ASN A 37 10.90 4.09 14.64
CA ASN A 37 10.91 2.65 14.34
C ASN A 37 11.93 2.29 13.25
N LYS A 38 12.56 3.28 12.62
CA LYS A 38 13.57 3.08 11.57
C LYS A 38 13.06 2.14 10.48
N PHE A 39 11.82 2.35 10.01
CA PHE A 39 11.27 1.54 8.94
C PHE A 39 12.13 1.65 7.69
N ASP A 40 12.44 0.52 7.09
CA ASP A 40 13.13 0.46 5.80
C ASP A 40 12.13 0.63 4.66
N MET A 41 10.93 0.09 4.85
CA MET A 41 9.77 0.21 3.97
C MET A 41 8.50 0.36 4.80
N PHE A 42 7.53 1.07 4.28
CA PHE A 42 6.18 1.09 4.84
C PHE A 42 5.14 1.28 3.75
N ALA A 43 4.09 0.48 3.84
CA ALA A 43 2.98 0.48 2.92
C ALA A 43 1.80 1.21 3.56
N ILE A 44 1.26 2.21 2.88
CA ILE A 44 0.17 3.03 3.41
C ILE A 44 -1.15 2.72 2.72
N GLN A 45 -2.25 3.03 3.41
CA GLN A 45 -3.61 3.05 2.86
C GLN A 45 -4.23 4.41 3.14
N GLU A 46 -5.24 4.79 2.36
CA GLU A 46 -6.03 6.04 2.46
C GLU A 46 -5.25 7.35 2.18
N GLY A 47 -4.03 7.29 1.68
CA GLY A 47 -3.25 8.48 1.38
C GLY A 47 -3.71 9.18 0.10
N ARG A 48 -4.32 10.38 0.21
CA ARG A 48 -4.62 11.21 -0.96
C ARG A 48 -3.35 11.84 -1.52
N THR A 49 -3.35 12.20 -2.79
CA THR A 49 -2.20 12.85 -3.46
C THR A 49 -1.65 14.03 -2.67
N SER A 50 -2.52 14.85 -2.07
CA SER A 50 -2.08 15.98 -1.24
C SER A 50 -1.38 15.54 0.03
N GLN A 51 -1.81 14.44 0.66
CA GLN A 51 -1.13 13.86 1.84
C GLN A 51 0.25 13.31 1.47
N LEU A 52 0.36 12.65 0.31
CA LEU A 52 1.64 12.15 -0.18
C LEU A 52 2.63 13.28 -0.46
N LYS A 53 2.15 14.44 -0.94
CA LYS A 53 2.98 15.65 -1.09
C LYS A 53 3.52 16.13 0.25
N ASP A 54 2.68 16.19 1.27
CA ASP A 54 3.09 16.61 2.62
C ASP A 54 4.09 15.60 3.22
N MET A 55 3.94 14.32 2.92
CA MET A 55 4.86 13.26 3.35
C MET A 55 6.24 13.31 2.69
N MET A 56 6.47 14.19 1.70
CA MET A 56 7.80 14.39 1.10
C MET A 56 8.84 14.95 2.11
N ILE A 57 8.41 15.40 3.27
CA ILE A 57 9.31 15.69 4.41
C ILE A 57 10.14 14.46 4.81
N LEU A 58 9.66 13.24 4.51
CA LEU A 58 10.40 11.99 4.62
C LEU A 58 11.28 11.80 3.38
N ASN A 59 12.21 12.73 3.16
CA ASN A 59 13.00 12.83 1.93
C ASN A 59 14.00 11.67 1.70
N GLU A 60 14.24 10.86 2.72
CA GLU A 60 15.01 9.62 2.64
C GLU A 60 14.26 8.48 1.94
N TYR A 61 12.94 8.63 1.78
CA TYR A 61 12.08 7.66 1.10
C TYR A 61 11.68 8.14 -0.30
N SER A 62 11.34 7.18 -1.14
CA SER A 62 10.53 7.37 -2.33
C SER A 62 9.33 6.42 -2.26
N TYR A 63 8.37 6.54 -3.16
CA TYR A 63 7.22 5.63 -3.19
C TYR A 63 6.83 5.24 -4.62
N ILE A 64 6.10 4.14 -4.72
CA ILE A 64 5.39 3.69 -5.91
C ILE A 64 3.89 3.61 -5.60
N GLY A 65 3.06 3.70 -6.62
CA GLY A 65 1.60 3.56 -6.55
C GLY A 65 0.86 4.70 -7.18
N ARG A 66 -0.27 4.37 -7.80
CA ARG A 66 -1.25 5.31 -8.35
C ARG A 66 -2.41 5.47 -7.39
N ASP A 67 -3.18 6.54 -7.56
CA ASP A 67 -4.46 6.69 -6.87
C ASP A 67 -5.52 5.76 -7.48
N ARG A 68 -6.44 5.30 -6.64
CA ARG A 68 -7.49 4.34 -7.01
C ARG A 68 -8.51 4.88 -8.02
N ASP A 69 -8.70 6.20 -8.07
CA ASP A 69 -9.70 6.83 -8.94
C ASP A 69 -9.15 7.21 -10.32
N GLY A 70 -7.81 7.28 -10.45
CA GLY A 70 -7.13 7.57 -11.71
C GLY A 70 -7.12 9.06 -12.10
N ASP A 71 -7.54 9.95 -11.19
CA ASP A 71 -7.65 11.39 -11.41
C ASP A 71 -6.52 12.20 -10.75
N ASN A 72 -5.55 11.52 -10.17
CA ASN A 72 -4.44 12.09 -9.38
C ASN A 72 -4.87 12.83 -8.10
N LYS A 73 -6.03 12.54 -7.57
CA LYS A 73 -6.57 13.13 -6.32
C LYS A 73 -6.97 12.09 -5.29
N GLY A 74 -7.27 10.89 -5.74
CA GLY A 74 -7.79 9.79 -4.94
C GLY A 74 -6.82 9.21 -3.92
N GLU A 75 -7.27 8.20 -3.23
CA GLU A 75 -6.50 7.48 -2.22
C GLU A 75 -5.54 6.48 -2.87
N HIS A 76 -4.34 6.38 -2.29
CA HIS A 76 -3.28 5.48 -2.72
C HIS A 76 -3.10 4.31 -1.76
N CYS A 77 -2.70 3.18 -2.30
CA CYS A 77 -2.03 2.10 -1.57
C CYS A 77 -0.52 2.16 -1.84
N ALA A 78 0.11 3.29 -1.53
CA ALA A 78 1.51 3.53 -1.85
C ALA A 78 2.45 2.66 -1.02
N ILE A 79 3.59 2.29 -1.61
CA ILE A 79 4.67 1.58 -0.95
C ILE A 79 5.87 2.51 -0.89
N TYR A 80 6.21 2.97 0.31
CA TYR A 80 7.39 3.79 0.59
C TYR A 80 8.59 2.91 0.88
N TYR A 81 9.75 3.30 0.39
CA TYR A 81 11.01 2.59 0.58
C TYR A 81 12.20 3.55 0.69
N LYS A 82 13.19 3.20 1.49
CA LYS A 82 14.45 3.96 1.57
C LYS A 82 15.18 3.90 0.23
N LYS A 83 15.43 5.08 -0.37
CA LYS A 83 16.04 5.24 -1.70
C LYS A 83 17.48 4.70 -1.77
N ASP A 84 18.22 4.81 -0.67
CA ASP A 84 19.61 4.38 -0.57
C ASP A 84 19.78 2.88 -0.36
N ARG A 85 18.69 2.20 0.06
CA ARG A 85 18.72 0.76 0.34
C ARG A 85 18.03 -0.09 -0.73
N PHE A 86 16.96 0.40 -1.33
CA PHE A 86 16.19 -0.42 -2.27
C PHE A 86 16.15 0.17 -3.68
N LYS A 87 16.27 -0.74 -4.65
CA LYS A 87 16.02 -0.44 -6.05
C LYS A 87 14.71 -1.11 -6.50
N VAL A 88 13.81 -0.32 -7.08
CA VAL A 88 12.62 -0.84 -7.74
C VAL A 88 13.01 -1.43 -9.09
N LEU A 89 12.78 -2.72 -9.29
CA LEU A 89 13.06 -3.43 -10.53
C LEU A 89 11.84 -3.44 -11.46
N LYS A 90 10.64 -3.63 -10.88
CA LYS A 90 9.34 -3.58 -11.55
C LYS A 90 8.31 -3.09 -10.57
N HIS A 91 7.25 -2.48 -11.06
CA HIS A 91 6.08 -2.11 -10.26
C HIS A 91 4.84 -2.03 -11.12
N GLY A 92 3.69 -2.03 -10.50
CA GLY A 92 2.40 -1.87 -11.15
C GLY A 92 1.28 -1.74 -10.15
N ASP A 93 0.10 -1.56 -10.69
CA ASP A 93 -1.15 -1.46 -9.95
C ASP A 93 -2.21 -2.30 -10.67
N PHE A 94 -3.15 -2.84 -9.92
CA PHE A 94 -4.36 -3.44 -10.48
C PHE A 94 -5.56 -3.13 -9.58
N TRP A 95 -6.74 -3.10 -10.19
CA TRP A 95 -7.98 -2.86 -9.47
C TRP A 95 -8.67 -4.18 -9.11
N TYR A 96 -9.24 -4.22 -7.93
CA TYR A 96 -10.09 -5.33 -7.48
C TYR A 96 -11.45 -5.24 -8.16
N SER A 97 -11.52 -5.74 -9.38
CA SER A 97 -12.70 -5.75 -10.22
C SER A 97 -12.56 -6.75 -11.36
N GLU A 98 -13.62 -6.93 -12.13
CA GLU A 98 -13.61 -7.73 -13.36
C GLU A 98 -12.78 -7.11 -14.50
N THR A 99 -12.37 -5.82 -14.34
CA THR A 99 -11.51 -5.07 -15.26
C THR A 99 -10.28 -4.53 -14.53
N PRO A 100 -9.32 -5.39 -14.14
CA PRO A 100 -8.24 -5.02 -13.22
C PRO A 100 -7.22 -4.03 -13.78
N ASP A 101 -7.19 -3.83 -15.07
CA ASP A 101 -6.20 -2.96 -15.72
C ASP A 101 -6.60 -1.47 -15.76
N ILE A 102 -7.85 -1.16 -15.39
CA ILE A 102 -8.39 0.20 -15.38
C ILE A 102 -9.07 0.53 -14.06
N PRO A 103 -9.12 1.83 -13.65
CA PRO A 103 -9.90 2.26 -12.49
C PRO A 103 -11.37 1.83 -12.60
N SER A 104 -11.79 0.93 -11.73
CA SER A 104 -13.13 0.30 -11.81
C SER A 104 -13.63 -0.16 -10.46
N TYR A 105 -14.96 -0.36 -10.37
CA TYR A 105 -15.63 -0.92 -9.21
C TYR A 105 -15.79 -2.43 -9.37
N GLY A 106 -15.59 -3.19 -8.30
CA GLY A 106 -15.76 -4.63 -8.32
C GLY A 106 -16.82 -5.12 -7.35
N TRP A 107 -17.68 -6.05 -7.81
CA TRP A 107 -18.56 -6.88 -6.97
C TRP A 107 -19.38 -6.12 -5.92
N GLY A 108 -19.97 -4.99 -6.31
CA GLY A 108 -20.81 -4.18 -5.44
C GLY A 108 -20.03 -3.30 -4.44
N ALA A 109 -18.72 -3.18 -4.60
CA ALA A 109 -17.90 -2.30 -3.76
C ALA A 109 -18.36 -0.84 -3.87
N ARG A 110 -18.34 -0.15 -2.74
CA ARG A 110 -18.72 1.27 -2.66
C ARG A 110 -17.67 2.21 -3.25
N CYS A 111 -16.42 1.80 -3.20
CA CYS A 111 -15.30 2.54 -3.73
C CYS A 111 -14.49 1.67 -4.69
N ARG A 112 -13.79 2.31 -5.63
CA ARG A 112 -12.74 1.60 -6.36
C ARG A 112 -11.68 1.14 -5.38
N ARG A 113 -11.19 -0.08 -5.55
CA ARG A 113 -10.16 -0.68 -4.69
C ARG A 113 -8.97 -1.08 -5.54
N ILE A 114 -7.79 -0.73 -5.10
CA ILE A 114 -6.53 -0.89 -5.83
C ILE A 114 -5.54 -1.70 -5.00
N CYS A 115 -4.70 -2.47 -5.68
CA CYS A 115 -3.48 -3.04 -5.14
C CYS A 115 -2.29 -2.43 -5.88
N THR A 116 -1.35 -1.90 -5.13
CA THR A 116 -0.04 -1.51 -5.66
C THR A 116 0.98 -2.60 -5.34
N TRP A 117 1.82 -2.95 -6.29
CA TRP A 117 2.89 -3.91 -6.08
C TRP A 117 4.23 -3.42 -6.61
N GLY A 118 5.29 -3.88 -6.00
CA GLY A 118 6.66 -3.63 -6.43
C GLY A 118 7.54 -4.85 -6.29
N TYR A 119 8.50 -4.97 -7.20
CA TYR A 119 9.62 -5.90 -7.13
C TYR A 119 10.88 -5.14 -6.78
N PHE A 120 11.41 -5.40 -5.60
CA PHE A 120 12.52 -4.67 -5.01
C PHE A 120 13.78 -5.51 -4.94
N LYS A 121 14.93 -4.84 -5.10
CA LYS A 121 16.24 -5.39 -4.75
C LYS A 121 16.76 -4.64 -3.52
N ASP A 122 17.07 -5.36 -2.45
CA ASP A 122 17.84 -4.85 -1.33
C ASP A 122 19.31 -4.75 -1.75
N LEU A 123 19.82 -3.53 -1.80
CA LEU A 123 21.21 -3.25 -2.24
C LEU A 123 22.25 -3.72 -1.24
N ARG A 124 21.87 -3.93 0.04
CA ARG A 124 22.79 -4.44 1.07
C ARG A 124 23.00 -5.95 0.95
N SER A 125 21.90 -6.70 0.87
CA SER A 125 21.95 -8.17 0.82
C SER A 125 21.94 -8.74 -0.59
N GLY A 126 21.59 -7.94 -1.60
CA GLY A 126 21.37 -8.39 -2.98
C GLY A 126 20.07 -9.19 -3.18
N LYS A 127 19.32 -9.48 -2.11
CA LYS A 127 18.07 -10.23 -2.16
C LYS A 127 16.97 -9.44 -2.89
N LYS A 128 16.06 -10.18 -3.52
CA LYS A 128 14.94 -9.62 -4.27
C LYS A 128 13.64 -10.18 -3.74
N PHE A 129 12.61 -9.34 -3.67
CA PHE A 129 11.30 -9.72 -3.15
C PHE A 129 10.19 -8.82 -3.70
N TYR A 130 8.97 -9.31 -3.63
CA TYR A 130 7.77 -8.54 -3.97
C TYR A 130 7.07 -8.02 -2.72
N VAL A 131 6.45 -6.86 -2.85
CA VAL A 131 5.51 -6.31 -1.88
C VAL A 131 4.22 -5.96 -2.62
N PHE A 132 3.08 -6.43 -2.11
CA PHE A 132 1.73 -6.09 -2.56
C PHE A 132 1.02 -5.36 -1.43
N ASN A 133 0.47 -4.18 -1.70
CA ASN A 133 -0.24 -3.39 -0.72
C ASN A 133 -1.67 -3.10 -1.18
N SER A 134 -2.64 -3.44 -0.35
CA SER A 134 -4.07 -3.42 -0.67
C SER A 134 -4.89 -2.64 0.34
N HIS A 135 -6.04 -2.14 -0.11
CA HIS A 135 -7.12 -1.67 0.76
C HIS A 135 -8.43 -2.20 0.19
N THR A 136 -8.98 -3.22 0.84
CA THR A 136 -10.20 -3.90 0.38
C THR A 136 -11.46 -3.19 0.85
N ASP A 137 -12.64 -3.60 0.35
CA ASP A 137 -13.88 -2.93 0.67
C ASP A 137 -14.29 -3.11 2.14
N HIS A 138 -14.87 -2.07 2.74
CA HIS A 138 -15.27 -2.09 4.15
C HIS A 138 -16.73 -2.52 4.38
N GLU A 139 -17.58 -2.55 3.34
CA GLU A 139 -18.99 -2.88 3.45
C GLU A 139 -19.35 -4.19 2.72
N ALA A 140 -18.88 -4.35 1.49
CA ALA A 140 -19.25 -5.46 0.63
C ALA A 140 -18.42 -6.72 0.89
N THR A 141 -18.97 -7.68 1.62
CA THR A 141 -18.31 -8.97 1.93
C THR A 141 -17.93 -9.73 0.67
N GLU A 142 -18.79 -9.77 -0.35
CA GLU A 142 -18.47 -10.43 -1.61
C GLU A 142 -17.29 -9.75 -2.33
N ALA A 143 -17.20 -8.41 -2.28
CA ALA A 143 -16.07 -7.70 -2.85
C ALA A 143 -14.77 -8.04 -2.10
N ARG A 144 -14.79 -8.17 -0.75
CA ARG A 144 -13.62 -8.63 0.02
C ARG A 144 -13.19 -10.04 -0.38
N ARG A 145 -14.17 -10.95 -0.45
CA ARG A 145 -13.93 -12.35 -0.83
C ARG A 145 -13.30 -12.47 -2.22
N GLN A 146 -13.88 -11.82 -3.22
CA GLN A 146 -13.33 -11.82 -4.59
C GLN A 146 -11.96 -11.13 -4.65
N SER A 147 -11.76 -10.05 -3.90
CA SER A 147 -10.46 -9.37 -3.81
C SER A 147 -9.38 -10.28 -3.24
N SER A 148 -9.69 -11.11 -2.25
CA SER A 148 -8.76 -12.06 -1.66
C SER A 148 -8.32 -13.13 -2.66
N PHE A 149 -9.26 -13.69 -3.42
CA PHE A 149 -8.93 -14.62 -4.50
C PHE A 149 -8.08 -13.99 -5.59
N MET A 150 -8.47 -12.78 -6.03
CA MET A 150 -7.73 -12.03 -7.04
C MET A 150 -6.31 -11.69 -6.56
N LEU A 151 -6.13 -11.29 -5.32
CA LEU A 151 -4.79 -11.02 -4.76
C LEU A 151 -3.91 -12.27 -4.88
N LEU A 152 -4.39 -13.42 -4.46
CA LEU A 152 -3.64 -14.69 -4.54
C LEU A 152 -3.30 -15.06 -5.98
N GLU A 153 -4.25 -14.90 -6.90
CA GLU A 153 -4.03 -15.15 -8.33
C GLU A 153 -2.97 -14.22 -8.92
N GLN A 154 -3.07 -12.91 -8.64
CA GLN A 154 -2.12 -11.92 -9.12
C GLN A 154 -0.72 -12.13 -8.53
N VAL A 155 -0.62 -12.47 -7.24
CA VAL A 155 0.66 -12.82 -6.60
C VAL A 155 1.30 -14.01 -7.32
N ARG A 156 0.56 -15.07 -7.58
CA ARG A 156 1.06 -16.25 -8.33
C ARG A 156 1.53 -15.88 -9.73
N LYS A 157 0.75 -15.08 -10.44
CA LYS A 157 1.03 -14.65 -11.82
C LYS A 157 2.24 -13.72 -11.92
N ILE A 158 2.35 -12.76 -10.99
CA ILE A 158 3.37 -11.70 -11.04
C ILE A 158 4.67 -12.16 -10.36
N ALA A 159 4.59 -12.67 -9.13
CA ALA A 159 5.76 -13.03 -8.33
C ALA A 159 6.36 -14.40 -8.72
N LYS A 160 5.57 -15.31 -9.28
CA LYS A 160 6.02 -16.61 -9.79
C LYS A 160 6.86 -17.39 -8.76
N GLY A 161 6.38 -17.47 -7.53
CA GLY A 161 7.02 -18.19 -6.43
C GLY A 161 8.20 -17.48 -5.77
N ARG A 162 8.50 -16.23 -6.14
CA ARG A 162 9.54 -15.44 -5.47
C ARG A 162 9.06 -14.95 -4.09
N PRO A 163 9.99 -14.63 -3.17
CA PRO A 163 9.63 -14.09 -1.85
C PRO A 163 8.69 -12.90 -1.98
N THR A 164 7.57 -12.93 -1.24
CA THR A 164 6.49 -11.95 -1.38
C THR A 164 5.92 -11.60 -0.01
N PHE A 165 5.70 -10.31 0.22
CA PHE A 165 4.99 -9.78 1.37
C PHE A 165 3.69 -9.14 0.90
N CYS A 166 2.57 -9.52 1.53
CA CYS A 166 1.28 -8.86 1.33
C CYS A 166 0.97 -8.02 2.56
N THR A 167 0.78 -6.73 2.35
CA THR A 167 0.40 -5.76 3.36
C THR A 167 -0.95 -5.15 2.99
N GLY A 168 -1.64 -4.55 3.93
CA GLY A 168 -2.88 -3.85 3.62
C GLY A 168 -3.78 -3.61 4.81
N ASP A 169 -4.86 -2.91 4.51
CA ASP A 169 -6.07 -2.88 5.31
C ASP A 169 -7.14 -3.73 4.61
N PHE A 170 -7.35 -4.93 5.12
CA PHE A 170 -8.28 -5.89 4.51
C PHE A 170 -9.72 -5.74 4.99
N ASN A 171 -9.98 -4.80 5.90
CA ASN A 171 -11.32 -4.54 6.47
C ASN A 171 -12.04 -5.81 6.95
N ALA A 172 -11.27 -6.75 7.48
CA ALA A 172 -11.74 -8.01 8.04
C ALA A 172 -10.87 -8.41 9.24
N THR A 173 -11.47 -9.04 10.23
CA THR A 173 -10.72 -9.69 11.32
C THR A 173 -10.22 -11.06 10.87
N PRO A 174 -9.23 -11.66 11.55
CA PRO A 174 -8.74 -12.99 11.23
C PRO A 174 -9.81 -14.10 11.27
N ASP A 175 -10.89 -13.87 12.02
CA ASP A 175 -11.98 -14.84 12.23
C ASP A 175 -13.16 -14.62 11.27
N GLU A 176 -13.15 -13.57 10.48
CA GLU A 176 -14.15 -13.31 9.44
C GLU A 176 -13.72 -13.98 8.12
N GLU A 177 -14.69 -14.56 7.43
CA GLU A 177 -14.45 -14.91 6.03
C GLU A 177 -14.17 -13.62 5.24
N PRO A 178 -13.11 -13.61 4.43
CA PRO A 178 -12.74 -12.44 3.63
C PRO A 178 -13.80 -12.05 2.62
#